data_1b61fe5cdc392265412f9ff355ec32a9
#
_entry.id   1b61fe5cdc392265412f9ff355ec32a9
#
_cell.length_a   1.000
_cell.length_b   1.000
_cell.length_c   1.000
_cell.angle_alpha   90.00
_cell.angle_beta   90.00
_cell.angle_gamma   90.00
#
_symmetry.space_group_name_H-M   'P 1'
#
loop_
_entity.id
_entity.type
_entity.pdbx_description
1 polymer ?
#
loop_
_entity_poly.entity_id
_entity_poly.type
_entity_poly.pdbx_seq_one_letter_code
_entity_poly.pdbx_strand_id
1 'polypeptide(L)'
;MDILVVEDDHANANLIEKLLNQEGYRVDIAPSYATAVTHIDTTRYRLIVLDWNLPDGDGYALLQETRALLIDASVLMLSANADVSYRVKALNSGADDYLCKPYSQAEFLARVKSLLRRSDSNKNTTITVGAVTLCKNSREVTTKGDVVALTSTEYNLLELLASNPNKIFTKHELLDAIHTEYDTVITSNVIEVHVKNIRKKLHSKEIIATVRSVGYKIGC
;
A
#
# COMPACT_ATOMS: atom_id res chain seq x y z
N MET A 1 16.82 5.94 -7.77
CA MET A 1 16.72 4.66 -8.51
C MET A 1 15.28 4.22 -8.50
N ASP A 2 14.90 3.40 -9.50
CA ASP A 2 13.47 3.08 -9.60
C ASP A 2 13.17 1.66 -9.12
N ILE A 3 13.99 0.69 -9.52
CA ILE A 3 13.71 -0.73 -9.27
C ILE A 3 14.98 -1.44 -8.78
N LEU A 4 14.83 -2.26 -7.73
CA LEU A 4 15.80 -3.27 -7.33
C LEU A 4 15.31 -4.64 -7.81
N VAL A 5 16.17 -5.39 -8.49
CA VAL A 5 15.92 -6.78 -8.90
C VAL A 5 16.82 -7.69 -8.07
N VAL A 6 16.21 -8.56 -7.28
CA VAL A 6 16.89 -9.54 -6.42
C VAL A 6 16.68 -10.91 -7.06
N GLU A 7 17.68 -11.40 -7.77
CA GLU A 7 17.64 -12.61 -8.57
C GLU A 7 19.06 -13.17 -8.70
N ASP A 8 19.29 -14.43 -8.38
CA ASP A 8 20.59 -15.07 -8.41
C ASP A 8 20.95 -15.66 -9.80
N ASP A 9 19.94 -16.00 -10.60
CA ASP A 9 20.15 -16.41 -11.99
C ASP A 9 20.53 -15.17 -12.84
N HIS A 10 21.81 -15.05 -13.17
CA HIS A 10 22.34 -13.97 -14.00
C HIS A 10 21.62 -13.82 -15.34
N ALA A 11 21.18 -14.93 -15.98
CA ALA A 11 20.51 -14.87 -17.27
C ALA A 11 19.11 -14.24 -17.11
N ASN A 12 18.39 -14.62 -16.06
CA ASN A 12 17.08 -14.09 -15.73
C ASN A 12 17.18 -12.62 -15.26
N ALA A 13 18.14 -12.30 -14.39
CA ALA A 13 18.39 -10.94 -13.93
C ALA A 13 18.66 -9.98 -15.10
N ASN A 14 19.56 -10.36 -16.02
CA ASN A 14 19.88 -9.57 -17.22
C ASN A 14 18.68 -9.41 -18.16
N LEU A 15 17.84 -10.44 -18.29
CA LEU A 15 16.61 -10.35 -19.09
C LEU A 15 15.64 -9.34 -18.48
N ILE A 16 15.40 -9.43 -17.16
CA ILE A 16 14.53 -8.51 -16.42
C ILE A 16 15.07 -7.08 -16.52
N GLU A 17 16.36 -6.87 -16.30
CA GLU A 17 17.01 -5.57 -16.42
C GLU A 17 16.81 -4.97 -17.82
N LYS A 18 17.08 -5.74 -18.88
CA LYS A 18 16.88 -5.30 -20.25
C LYS A 18 15.44 -4.88 -20.53
N LEU A 19 14.46 -5.67 -20.08
CA LEU A 19 13.04 -5.37 -20.25
C LEU A 19 12.65 -4.07 -19.55
N LEU A 20 13.12 -3.87 -18.31
CA LEU A 20 12.81 -2.69 -17.53
C LEU A 20 13.53 -1.43 -18.06
N ASN A 21 14.77 -1.56 -18.51
CA ASN A 21 15.52 -0.47 -19.14
C ASN A 21 14.87 -0.01 -20.46
N GLN A 22 14.29 -0.93 -21.25
CA GLN A 22 13.53 -0.59 -22.46
C GLN A 22 12.28 0.24 -22.17
N GLU A 23 11.70 0.06 -20.99
CA GLU A 23 10.55 0.85 -20.50
C GLU A 23 10.98 2.16 -19.80
N GLY A 24 12.28 2.46 -19.77
CA GLY A 24 12.84 3.70 -19.24
C GLY A 24 13.08 3.70 -17.72
N TYR A 25 13.01 2.56 -17.06
CA TYR A 25 13.32 2.44 -15.62
C TYR A 25 14.82 2.27 -15.40
N ARG A 26 15.34 2.76 -14.28
CA ARG A 26 16.69 2.48 -13.81
C ARG A 26 16.67 1.32 -12.84
N VAL A 27 17.53 0.35 -13.07
CA VAL A 27 17.54 -0.93 -12.38
C VAL A 27 18.88 -1.16 -11.69
N ASP A 28 18.84 -1.59 -10.44
CA ASP A 28 19.99 -2.20 -9.75
C ASP A 28 19.71 -3.69 -9.59
N ILE A 29 20.77 -4.52 -9.68
CA ILE A 29 20.68 -5.97 -9.52
C ILE A 29 21.37 -6.36 -8.22
N ALA A 30 20.73 -7.19 -7.42
CA ALA A 30 21.30 -7.85 -6.25
C ALA A 30 21.21 -9.37 -6.44
N PRO A 31 22.35 -10.07 -6.61
CA PRO A 31 22.35 -11.53 -6.87
C PRO A 31 22.20 -12.36 -5.60
N SER A 32 22.01 -11.75 -4.43
CA SER A 32 21.97 -12.44 -3.16
C SER A 32 21.20 -11.65 -2.10
N TYR A 33 20.79 -12.32 -1.03
CA TYR A 33 20.17 -11.70 0.13
C TYR A 33 21.04 -10.59 0.73
N ALA A 34 22.31 -10.87 1.00
CA ALA A 34 23.23 -9.91 1.62
C ALA A 34 23.43 -8.67 0.76
N THR A 35 23.52 -8.84 -0.57
CA THR A 35 23.63 -7.71 -1.50
C THR A 35 22.35 -6.90 -1.53
N ALA A 36 21.19 -7.56 -1.50
CA ALA A 36 19.90 -6.88 -1.47
C ALA A 36 19.73 -6.02 -0.22
N VAL A 37 20.09 -6.53 0.96
CA VAL A 37 20.09 -5.75 2.22
C VAL A 37 20.95 -4.50 2.08
N THR A 38 22.17 -4.63 1.57
CA THR A 38 23.07 -3.48 1.35
C THR A 38 22.44 -2.41 0.44
N HIS A 39 21.78 -2.83 -0.63
CA HIS A 39 21.09 -1.93 -1.54
C HIS A 39 19.90 -1.22 -0.88
N ILE A 40 19.09 -1.97 -0.12
CA ILE A 40 17.92 -1.47 0.58
C ILE A 40 18.30 -0.44 1.67
N ASP A 41 19.41 -0.66 2.36
CA ASP A 41 19.91 0.26 3.40
C ASP A 41 20.43 1.59 2.84
N THR A 42 21.00 1.55 1.64
CA THR A 42 21.68 2.72 1.05
C THR A 42 20.85 3.46 0.01
N THR A 43 19.85 2.82 -0.58
CA THR A 43 19.11 3.36 -1.72
C THR A 43 17.59 3.21 -1.53
N ARG A 44 16.84 4.24 -1.92
CA ARG A 44 15.37 4.17 -1.93
C ARG A 44 14.87 3.69 -3.29
N TYR A 45 14.19 2.58 -3.29
CA TYR A 45 13.55 2.01 -4.48
C TYR A 45 12.04 2.24 -4.43
N ARG A 46 11.42 2.26 -5.60
CA ARG A 46 9.95 2.32 -5.76
C ARG A 46 9.34 0.93 -5.86
N LEU A 47 10.12 -0.01 -6.39
CA LEU A 47 9.73 -1.40 -6.57
C LEU A 47 10.93 -2.30 -6.28
N ILE A 48 10.69 -3.39 -5.58
CA ILE A 48 11.61 -4.51 -5.42
C ILE A 48 10.99 -5.70 -6.14
N VAL A 49 11.66 -6.22 -7.16
CA VAL A 49 11.35 -7.50 -7.79
C VAL A 49 12.20 -8.54 -7.08
N LEU A 50 11.58 -9.49 -6.39
CA LEU A 50 12.24 -10.34 -5.42
C LEU A 50 12.00 -11.81 -5.72
N ASP A 51 13.04 -12.56 -6.07
CA ASP A 51 12.96 -14.02 -6.14
C ASP A 51 12.74 -14.62 -4.75
N TRP A 52 11.94 -15.65 -4.70
CA TRP A 52 11.72 -16.42 -3.47
C TRP A 52 12.98 -17.14 -3.02
N ASN A 53 13.69 -17.79 -3.95
CA ASN A 53 14.88 -18.59 -3.67
C ASN A 53 16.14 -17.79 -3.93
N LEU A 54 16.94 -17.58 -2.90
CA LEU A 54 18.25 -16.91 -2.98
C LEU A 54 19.34 -17.84 -2.44
N PRO A 55 20.57 -17.73 -2.93
CA PRO A 55 21.65 -18.69 -2.58
C PRO A 55 22.09 -18.62 -1.12
N ASP A 56 21.89 -17.48 -0.47
CA ASP A 56 22.33 -17.16 0.90
C ASP A 56 21.17 -16.83 1.84
N GLY A 57 19.92 -17.04 1.41
CA GLY A 57 18.75 -16.73 2.21
C GLY A 57 17.41 -17.03 1.54
N ASP A 58 16.34 -16.65 2.18
CA ASP A 58 14.97 -16.80 1.70
C ASP A 58 14.39 -15.41 1.34
N GLY A 59 13.98 -15.22 0.10
CA GLY A 59 13.35 -13.97 -0.33
C GLY A 59 12.11 -13.61 0.49
N TYR A 60 11.41 -14.60 1.02
CA TYR A 60 10.30 -14.35 1.95
C TYR A 60 10.79 -13.70 3.27
N ALA A 61 11.95 -14.10 3.79
CA ALA A 61 12.54 -13.46 4.96
C ALA A 61 12.95 -12.01 4.65
N LEU A 62 13.51 -11.76 3.47
CA LEU A 62 13.84 -10.41 3.00
C LEU A 62 12.60 -9.53 2.87
N LEU A 63 11.48 -10.06 2.39
CA LEU A 63 10.20 -9.35 2.37
C LEU A 63 9.78 -8.93 3.78
N GLN A 64 9.84 -9.84 4.74
CA GLN A 64 9.45 -9.54 6.13
C GLN A 64 10.36 -8.48 6.76
N GLU A 65 11.67 -8.54 6.53
CA GLU A 65 12.63 -7.54 6.99
C GLU A 65 12.38 -6.18 6.36
N THR A 66 12.15 -6.13 5.04
CA THR A 66 11.79 -4.90 4.31
C THR A 66 10.56 -4.23 4.91
N ARG A 67 9.54 -5.02 5.28
CA ARG A 67 8.32 -4.50 5.92
C ARG A 67 8.52 -4.10 7.37
N ALA A 68 9.34 -4.82 8.13
CA ALA A 68 9.69 -4.47 9.51
C ALA A 68 10.44 -3.13 9.58
N LEU A 69 11.26 -2.82 8.57
CA LEU A 69 11.96 -1.54 8.43
C LEU A 69 11.08 -0.41 7.87
N LEU A 70 9.78 -0.64 7.68
CA LEU A 70 8.81 0.33 7.15
C LEU A 70 9.22 0.90 5.78
N ILE A 71 9.88 0.11 4.96
CA ILE A 71 10.31 0.53 3.61
C ILE A 71 9.09 0.56 2.70
N ASP A 72 8.84 1.73 2.11
CA ASP A 72 7.66 2.04 1.27
C ASP A 72 7.85 1.63 -0.21
N ALA A 73 8.69 0.64 -0.49
CA ALA A 73 8.80 0.08 -1.83
C ALA A 73 7.70 -0.96 -2.06
N SER A 74 7.06 -0.95 -3.23
CA SER A 74 6.23 -2.08 -3.65
C SER A 74 7.10 -3.32 -3.81
N VAL A 75 6.60 -4.51 -3.46
CA VAL A 75 7.32 -5.77 -3.63
C VAL A 75 6.55 -6.70 -4.55
N LEU A 76 7.17 -7.08 -5.67
CA LEU A 76 6.72 -8.14 -6.56
C LEU A 76 7.52 -9.42 -6.28
N MET A 77 6.87 -10.41 -5.68
CA MET A 77 7.50 -11.72 -5.47
C MET A 77 7.51 -12.54 -6.75
N LEU A 78 8.67 -13.09 -7.11
CA LEU A 78 8.81 -14.10 -8.16
C LEU A 78 9.03 -15.46 -7.51
N SER A 79 8.40 -16.53 -8.03
CA SER A 79 8.59 -17.86 -7.48
C SER A 79 8.27 -18.95 -8.50
N ALA A 80 9.01 -20.05 -8.46
CA ALA A 80 8.69 -21.26 -9.21
C ALA A 80 7.51 -22.05 -8.62
N ASN A 81 7.06 -21.69 -7.40
CA ASN A 81 5.98 -22.39 -6.74
C ASN A 81 4.62 -21.81 -7.12
N ALA A 82 3.79 -22.61 -7.78
CA ALA A 82 2.44 -22.24 -8.21
C ALA A 82 1.37 -22.49 -7.12
N ASP A 83 1.73 -23.04 -5.97
CA ASP A 83 0.79 -23.34 -4.89
C ASP A 83 0.18 -22.06 -4.32
N VAL A 84 -1.16 -22.07 -4.17
CA VAL A 84 -1.93 -20.96 -3.64
C VAL A 84 -1.47 -20.60 -2.22
N SER A 85 -1.02 -21.57 -1.42
CA SER A 85 -0.56 -21.36 -0.05
C SER A 85 0.65 -20.43 0.01
N TYR A 86 1.61 -20.56 -0.90
CA TYR A 86 2.79 -19.68 -1.01
C TYR A 86 2.41 -18.26 -1.43
N ARG A 87 1.49 -18.14 -2.39
CA ARG A 87 0.97 -16.84 -2.80
C ARG A 87 0.26 -16.12 -1.65
N VAL A 88 -0.63 -16.81 -0.96
CA VAL A 88 -1.35 -16.27 0.20
C VAL A 88 -0.37 -15.88 1.30
N LYS A 89 0.64 -16.71 1.58
CA LYS A 89 1.69 -16.42 2.55
C LYS A 89 2.44 -15.13 2.23
N ALA A 90 2.88 -14.96 0.96
CA ALA A 90 3.60 -13.76 0.53
C ALA A 90 2.74 -12.50 0.64
N LEU A 91 1.51 -12.54 0.12
CA LEU A 91 0.60 -11.40 0.15
C LEU A 91 0.22 -10.98 1.58
N ASN A 92 -0.07 -11.93 2.46
CA ASN A 92 -0.35 -11.65 3.88
C ASN A 92 0.86 -11.08 4.63
N SER A 93 2.07 -11.34 4.14
CA SER A 93 3.31 -10.80 4.73
C SER A 93 3.75 -9.47 4.12
N GLY A 94 2.92 -8.89 3.24
CA GLY A 94 3.13 -7.56 2.71
C GLY A 94 3.71 -7.49 1.30
N ALA A 95 3.78 -8.60 0.56
CA ALA A 95 4.01 -8.52 -0.89
C ALA A 95 2.81 -7.82 -1.55
N ASP A 96 3.08 -6.91 -2.50
CA ASP A 96 2.03 -6.18 -3.22
C ASP A 96 1.49 -6.98 -4.41
N ASP A 97 2.29 -7.91 -4.95
CA ASP A 97 1.87 -8.88 -5.96
C ASP A 97 2.79 -10.11 -5.96
N TYR A 98 2.34 -11.17 -6.64
CA TYR A 98 3.04 -12.44 -6.75
C TYR A 98 2.95 -12.96 -8.18
N LEU A 99 4.08 -13.35 -8.77
CA LEU A 99 4.15 -13.85 -10.14
C LEU A 99 4.86 -15.20 -10.16
N CYS A 100 4.18 -16.21 -10.71
CA CYS A 100 4.72 -17.58 -10.81
C CYS A 100 5.60 -17.72 -12.05
N LYS A 101 6.79 -18.31 -11.87
CA LYS A 101 7.66 -18.73 -12.97
C LYS A 101 7.17 -20.09 -13.55
N PRO A 102 7.16 -20.31 -14.89
CA PRO A 102 7.52 -19.34 -15.92
C PRO A 102 6.40 -18.34 -16.22
N TYR A 103 6.76 -17.10 -16.51
CA TYR A 103 5.84 -16.04 -16.86
C TYR A 103 6.15 -15.42 -18.23
N SER A 104 5.16 -14.79 -18.85
CA SER A 104 5.39 -14.03 -20.07
C SER A 104 5.96 -12.65 -19.76
N GLN A 105 6.79 -12.12 -20.66
CA GLN A 105 7.33 -10.76 -20.54
C GLN A 105 6.21 -9.72 -20.44
N ALA A 106 5.13 -9.90 -21.19
CA ALA A 106 3.98 -9.01 -21.17
C ALA A 106 3.28 -9.00 -19.81
N GLU A 107 3.10 -10.15 -19.16
CA GLU A 107 2.52 -10.25 -17.83
C GLU A 107 3.43 -9.58 -16.78
N PHE A 108 4.72 -9.88 -16.81
CA PHE A 108 5.70 -9.26 -15.91
C PHE A 108 5.65 -7.72 -16.01
N LEU A 109 5.75 -7.17 -17.21
CA LEU A 109 5.71 -5.72 -17.43
C LEU A 109 4.37 -5.09 -17.02
N ALA A 110 3.25 -5.78 -17.25
CA ALA A 110 1.93 -5.29 -16.84
C ALA A 110 1.84 -5.17 -15.31
N ARG A 111 2.35 -6.15 -14.55
CA ARG A 111 2.39 -6.13 -13.08
C ARG A 111 3.32 -5.03 -12.56
N VAL A 112 4.54 -4.92 -13.10
CA VAL A 112 5.49 -3.86 -12.76
C VAL A 112 4.86 -2.48 -12.96
N LYS A 113 4.27 -2.22 -14.15
CA LYS A 113 3.57 -0.95 -14.43
C LYS A 113 2.42 -0.69 -13.47
N SER A 114 1.67 -1.72 -13.09
CA SER A 114 0.58 -1.59 -12.13
C SER A 114 1.08 -1.20 -10.73
N LEU A 115 2.15 -1.82 -10.26
CA LEU A 115 2.76 -1.53 -8.96
C LEU A 115 3.39 -0.14 -8.92
N LEU A 116 4.14 0.24 -9.95
CA LEU A 116 4.74 1.57 -10.05
C LEU A 116 3.70 2.68 -10.19
N ARG A 117 2.59 2.44 -10.88
CA ARG A 117 1.46 3.38 -10.93
C ARG A 117 0.85 3.60 -9.56
N ARG A 118 0.70 2.55 -8.73
CA ARG A 118 0.27 2.68 -7.33
C ARG A 118 1.27 3.52 -6.54
N SER A 119 2.57 3.28 -6.72
CA SER A 119 3.64 4.08 -6.13
C SER A 119 3.63 5.55 -6.61
N ASP A 120 3.28 5.83 -7.85
CA ASP A 120 3.17 7.21 -8.40
C ASP A 120 1.87 7.91 -7.98
N SER A 121 0.74 7.20 -7.90
CA SER A 121 -0.49 7.73 -7.29
C SER A 121 -0.28 8.03 -5.80
N ASN A 122 0.67 7.38 -5.17
CA ASN A 122 1.14 7.69 -3.81
C ASN A 122 1.99 8.98 -3.71
N LYS A 123 2.38 9.61 -4.80
CA LYS A 123 3.00 10.96 -4.75
C LYS A 123 1.99 12.08 -4.42
N ASN A 124 0.69 11.81 -4.57
CA ASN A 124 -0.39 12.62 -3.98
C ASN A 124 -0.89 11.97 -2.68
N THR A 125 0.04 11.59 -1.82
CA THR A 125 -0.26 10.81 -0.61
C THR A 125 -0.87 11.65 0.49
N THR A 126 -0.98 12.95 0.28
CA THR A 126 -1.50 13.85 1.27
C THR A 126 -2.83 14.45 0.81
N ILE A 127 -3.88 14.23 1.58
CA ILE A 127 -5.17 14.90 1.38
C ILE A 127 -5.29 15.97 2.46
N THR A 128 -5.51 17.21 2.05
CA THR A 128 -5.75 18.32 2.98
C THR A 128 -7.19 18.77 2.88
N VAL A 129 -7.88 18.84 4.03
CA VAL A 129 -9.24 19.34 4.17
C VAL A 129 -9.27 20.33 5.32
N GLY A 130 -9.36 21.62 5.00
CA GLY A 130 -9.23 22.67 5.98
C GLY A 130 -7.87 22.63 6.69
N ALA A 131 -7.88 22.49 8.01
CA ALA A 131 -6.66 22.39 8.82
C ALA A 131 -6.18 20.94 9.05
N VAL A 132 -6.86 19.96 8.46
CA VAL A 132 -6.56 18.54 8.63
C VAL A 132 -5.84 18.02 7.40
N THR A 133 -4.72 17.34 7.62
CA THR A 133 -3.91 16.71 6.60
C THR A 133 -3.80 15.20 6.88
N LEU A 134 -4.15 14.38 5.89
CA LEU A 134 -4.02 12.94 5.95
C LEU A 134 -2.84 12.51 5.07
N CYS A 135 -1.92 11.75 5.60
CA CYS A 135 -0.88 11.07 4.82
C CYS A 135 -1.31 9.62 4.60
N LYS A 136 -1.58 9.24 3.35
CA LYS A 136 -2.07 7.88 3.00
C LYS A 136 -1.03 6.80 3.28
N ASN A 137 0.26 7.10 3.12
CA ASN A 137 1.34 6.12 3.27
C ASN A 137 1.60 5.77 4.72
N SER A 138 1.81 6.79 5.57
CA SER A 138 2.03 6.57 7.00
C SER A 138 0.73 6.35 7.78
N ARG A 139 -0.45 6.53 7.14
CA ARG A 139 -1.77 6.56 7.78
C ARG A 139 -1.84 7.58 8.93
N GLU A 140 -1.00 8.58 8.86
CA GLU A 140 -0.91 9.64 9.85
C GLU A 140 -1.88 10.76 9.52
N VAL A 141 -2.53 11.28 10.54
CA VAL A 141 -3.42 12.43 10.43
C VAL A 141 -2.88 13.54 11.30
N THR A 142 -2.74 14.73 10.72
CA THR A 142 -2.32 15.91 11.46
C THR A 142 -3.38 17.01 11.41
N THR A 143 -3.49 17.80 12.48
CA THR A 143 -4.31 19.01 12.50
C THR A 143 -3.49 20.15 13.09
N LYS A 144 -3.36 21.25 12.34
CA LYS A 144 -2.52 22.41 12.71
C LYS A 144 -1.06 22.04 13.04
N GLY A 145 -0.56 20.94 12.45
CA GLY A 145 0.81 20.44 12.67
C GLY A 145 0.93 19.36 13.77
N ASP A 146 -0.10 19.16 14.59
CA ASP A 146 -0.08 18.13 15.64
C ASP A 146 -0.62 16.79 15.13
N VAL A 147 0.04 15.70 15.45
CA VAL A 147 -0.38 14.34 15.10
C VAL A 147 -1.60 13.92 15.91
N VAL A 148 -2.61 13.38 15.23
CA VAL A 148 -3.85 12.90 15.84
C VAL A 148 -3.97 11.40 15.70
N ALA A 149 -4.02 10.68 16.81
CA ALA A 149 -4.17 9.22 16.83
C ALA A 149 -5.63 8.81 16.52
N LEU A 150 -5.86 8.33 15.30
CA LEU A 150 -7.10 7.68 14.90
C LEU A 150 -6.97 6.16 14.98
N THR A 151 -8.07 5.47 15.24
CA THR A 151 -8.14 4.01 15.04
C THR A 151 -8.14 3.70 13.54
N SER A 152 -7.83 2.46 13.16
CA SER A 152 -7.85 2.05 11.75
C SER A 152 -9.20 2.31 11.08
N THR A 153 -10.30 2.06 11.78
CA THR A 153 -11.67 2.30 11.29
C THR A 153 -11.95 3.80 11.12
N GLU A 154 -11.57 4.62 12.10
CA GLU A 154 -11.71 6.08 12.02
C GLU A 154 -10.88 6.67 10.88
N TYR A 155 -9.65 6.16 10.69
CA TYR A 155 -8.79 6.57 9.58
C TYR A 155 -9.42 6.20 8.24
N ASN A 156 -9.83 4.95 8.03
CA ASN A 156 -10.45 4.49 6.78
C ASN A 156 -11.71 5.31 6.43
N LEU A 157 -12.54 5.59 7.43
CA LEU A 157 -13.73 6.41 7.25
C LEU A 157 -13.39 7.84 6.82
N LEU A 158 -12.42 8.46 7.48
CA LEU A 158 -11.96 9.81 7.16
C LEU A 158 -11.31 9.87 5.79
N GLU A 159 -10.46 8.90 5.44
CA GLU A 159 -9.79 8.79 4.14
C GLU A 159 -10.80 8.62 3.00
N LEU A 160 -11.80 7.75 3.17
CA LEU A 160 -12.86 7.55 2.18
C LEU A 160 -13.60 8.84 1.87
N LEU A 161 -14.02 9.55 2.91
CA LEU A 161 -14.72 10.82 2.78
C LEU A 161 -13.83 11.90 2.14
N ALA A 162 -12.60 12.03 2.61
CA ALA A 162 -11.64 13.03 2.15
C ALA A 162 -11.16 12.80 0.71
N SER A 163 -11.10 11.54 0.26
CA SER A 163 -10.78 11.19 -1.12
C SER A 163 -11.93 11.47 -2.10
N ASN A 164 -13.14 11.77 -1.60
CA ASN A 164 -14.34 12.00 -2.42
C ASN A 164 -15.06 13.29 -1.96
N PRO A 165 -14.47 14.47 -2.13
CA PRO A 165 -14.94 15.71 -1.50
C PRO A 165 -16.35 16.15 -1.92
N ASN A 166 -16.82 15.71 -3.08
CA ASN A 166 -18.14 16.09 -3.61
C ASN A 166 -19.21 15.01 -3.43
N LYS A 167 -18.85 13.85 -2.83
CA LYS A 167 -19.77 12.73 -2.67
C LYS A 167 -20.40 12.74 -1.28
N ILE A 168 -21.71 12.53 -1.23
CA ILE A 168 -22.44 12.21 -0.01
C ILE A 168 -22.52 10.70 0.08
N PHE A 169 -22.05 10.14 1.18
CA PHE A 169 -22.14 8.71 1.47
C PHE A 169 -23.27 8.44 2.44
N THR A 170 -24.11 7.48 2.11
CA THR A 170 -25.11 6.96 3.03
C THR A 170 -24.44 6.20 4.18
N LYS A 171 -25.16 6.00 5.28
CA LYS A 171 -24.63 5.20 6.41
C LYS A 171 -24.30 3.77 5.97
N HIS A 172 -25.08 3.20 5.05
CA HIS A 172 -24.87 1.84 4.53
C HIS A 172 -23.59 1.77 3.69
N GLU A 173 -23.39 2.70 2.74
CA GLU A 173 -22.14 2.75 1.95
C GLU A 173 -20.89 2.92 2.82
N LEU A 174 -20.99 3.73 3.89
CA LEU A 174 -19.88 3.90 4.84
C LEU A 174 -19.64 2.62 5.66
N LEU A 175 -20.72 1.96 6.04
CA LEU A 175 -20.65 0.71 6.77
C LEU A 175 -19.96 -0.37 5.92
N ASP A 176 -20.40 -0.56 4.68
CA ASP A 176 -19.84 -1.54 3.75
C ASP A 176 -18.33 -1.27 3.49
N ALA A 177 -17.94 0.00 3.42
CA ALA A 177 -16.56 0.39 3.15
C ALA A 177 -15.60 0.17 4.33
N ILE A 178 -16.09 0.14 5.57
CA ILE A 178 -15.26 -0.09 6.78
C ILE A 178 -15.30 -1.53 7.27
N HIS A 179 -16.21 -2.37 6.72
CA HIS A 179 -16.29 -3.78 7.07
C HIS A 179 -15.13 -4.58 6.46
N THR A 180 -14.46 -5.34 7.29
CA THR A 180 -13.74 -6.56 6.92
C THR A 180 -14.65 -7.76 7.17
N GLU A 181 -14.51 -8.83 6.39
CA GLU A 181 -15.40 -10.02 6.31
C GLU A 181 -15.69 -10.78 7.63
N TYR A 182 -15.30 -10.26 8.80
CA TYR A 182 -15.37 -10.97 10.07
C TYR A 182 -16.34 -10.38 11.10
N ASP A 183 -17.03 -9.26 10.81
CA ASP A 183 -17.93 -8.64 11.78
C ASP A 183 -19.42 -8.89 11.48
N THR A 184 -20.00 -9.86 12.15
CA THR A 184 -21.35 -10.39 11.87
C THR A 184 -22.53 -9.64 12.51
N VAL A 185 -22.32 -8.62 13.36
CA VAL A 185 -23.44 -7.82 13.93
C VAL A 185 -23.02 -6.39 14.17
N ILE A 186 -23.25 -5.49 13.22
CA ILE A 186 -23.05 -4.07 13.47
C ILE A 186 -24.35 -3.29 13.17
N THR A 187 -24.81 -2.55 14.18
CA THR A 187 -25.98 -1.68 14.07
C THR A 187 -25.62 -0.36 13.35
N SER A 188 -26.59 0.24 12.66
CA SER A 188 -26.43 1.50 11.90
C SER A 188 -25.87 2.69 12.71
N ASN A 189 -25.83 2.57 14.03
CA ASN A 189 -25.33 3.61 14.93
C ASN A 189 -23.78 3.66 15.03
N VAL A 190 -23.07 2.64 14.55
CA VAL A 190 -21.60 2.57 14.62
C VAL A 190 -20.94 3.70 13.82
N ILE A 191 -21.46 4.03 12.65
CA ILE A 191 -20.97 5.15 11.84
C ILE A 191 -21.10 6.48 12.60
N GLU A 192 -22.19 6.68 13.30
CA GLU A 192 -22.41 7.91 14.10
C GLU A 192 -21.37 8.04 15.22
N VAL A 193 -21.04 6.92 15.87
CA VAL A 193 -20.01 6.88 16.91
C VAL A 193 -18.64 7.22 16.34
N HIS A 194 -18.24 6.61 15.22
CA HIS A 194 -16.97 6.91 14.59
C HIS A 194 -16.88 8.36 14.11
N VAL A 195 -17.91 8.88 13.46
CA VAL A 195 -17.97 10.29 13.04
C VAL A 195 -17.86 11.24 14.25
N LYS A 196 -18.56 10.94 15.34
CA LYS A 196 -18.46 11.72 16.59
C LYS A 196 -17.02 11.71 17.14
N ASN A 197 -16.38 10.54 17.18
CA ASN A 197 -15.03 10.39 17.68
C ASN A 197 -14.00 11.12 16.81
N ILE A 198 -14.10 11.00 15.47
CA ILE A 198 -13.24 11.73 14.53
C ILE A 198 -13.36 13.25 14.76
N ARG A 199 -14.58 13.78 14.81
CA ARG A 199 -14.82 15.20 15.07
C ARG A 199 -14.22 15.67 16.41
N LYS A 200 -14.33 14.84 17.46
CA LYS A 200 -13.76 15.12 18.77
C LYS A 200 -12.24 15.14 18.74
N LYS A 201 -11.61 14.11 18.14
CA LYS A 201 -10.15 13.97 18.06
C LYS A 201 -9.50 15.06 17.19
N LEU A 202 -10.15 15.43 16.09
CA LEU A 202 -9.69 16.50 15.20
C LEU A 202 -10.05 17.91 15.67
N HIS A 203 -10.75 18.02 16.81
CA HIS A 203 -11.27 19.30 17.33
C HIS A 203 -12.04 20.12 16.27
N SER A 204 -12.69 19.43 15.32
CA SER A 204 -13.43 20.04 14.23
C SER A 204 -14.77 19.35 14.01
N LYS A 205 -15.86 20.08 14.23
CA LYS A 205 -17.22 19.59 13.95
C LYS A 205 -17.54 19.64 12.45
N GLU A 206 -16.84 20.48 11.71
CA GLU A 206 -17.11 20.78 10.30
C GLU A 206 -16.38 19.86 9.35
N ILE A 207 -15.32 19.16 9.81
CA ILE A 207 -14.50 18.26 8.97
C ILE A 207 -15.35 17.18 8.26
N ILE A 208 -16.39 16.70 8.92
CA ILE A 208 -17.38 15.81 8.32
C ILE A 208 -18.74 16.48 8.48
N ALA A 209 -19.37 16.87 7.39
CA ALA A 209 -20.70 17.45 7.39
C ALA A 209 -21.77 16.33 7.42
N THR A 210 -22.81 16.52 8.24
CA THR A 210 -23.99 15.65 8.25
C THR A 210 -25.03 16.19 7.28
N VAL A 211 -25.43 15.36 6.31
CA VAL A 211 -26.56 15.65 5.43
C VAL A 211 -27.78 14.96 6.01
N ARG A 212 -28.72 15.75 6.57
CA ARG A 212 -29.89 15.23 7.28
C ARG A 212 -30.67 14.22 6.40
N SER A 213 -31.06 13.11 6.97
CA SER A 213 -31.80 12.01 6.34
C SER A 213 -31.08 11.32 5.16
N VAL A 214 -29.82 11.68 4.83
CA VAL A 214 -29.04 11.09 3.75
C VAL A 214 -27.79 10.40 4.27
N GLY A 215 -26.88 11.14 4.93
CA GLY A 215 -25.60 10.57 5.36
C GLY A 215 -24.56 11.60 5.70
N TYR A 216 -23.33 11.36 5.26
CA TYR A 216 -22.16 12.17 5.57
C TYR A 216 -21.36 12.53 4.33
N LYS A 217 -20.69 13.65 4.37
CA LYS A 217 -19.68 14.08 3.39
C LYS A 217 -18.54 14.77 4.09
N ILE A 218 -17.41 14.90 3.40
CA ILE A 218 -16.33 15.77 3.90
C ILE A 218 -16.81 17.22 3.89
N GLY A 219 -16.51 17.96 4.96
CA GLY A 219 -16.78 19.38 5.03
C GLY A 219 -15.71 20.17 4.26
N CYS A 220 -16.08 21.30 3.73
CA CYS A 220 -15.16 22.31 3.17
C CYS A 220 -14.98 23.44 4.17
#